data_2762d6fbc2dfde096b158c8fb6a9902e
#
_entry.id   2762d6fbc2dfde096b158c8fb6a9902e
#
_cell.length_a   1.000
_cell.length_b   1.000
_cell.length_c   1.000
_cell.angle_alpha   90.00
_cell.angle_beta   90.00
_cell.angle_gamma   90.00
#
_symmetry.space_group_name_H-M   'P 1'
#
loop_
_entity.id
_entity.type
_entity.pdbx_description
1 polymer ?
#
loop_
_entity_poly.entity_id
_entity_poly.type
_entity_poly.pdbx_seq_one_letter_code
_entity_poly.pdbx_strand_id
1 'polypeptide(L)'
;MKSILIDTNAYASFKKNNPDTLNVFKAVEYIGINIVVLGELFIGFRGGSKESKNKKELDQFLDSPRVHIIQMDEETAEFYANIFFDLKKKGKPVPSNDMWVAASAMRHGLSLLSYDEHFKNIDGLILYK
;
A
#
# COMPACT_ATOMS: atom_id res chain seq x y z
N MET A 1 17.35 -1.13 -8.95
CA MET A 1 16.82 -1.33 -7.59
C MET A 1 15.31 -1.50 -7.67
N LYS A 2 14.80 -2.56 -7.07
CA LYS A 2 13.35 -2.80 -7.05
C LYS A 2 12.74 -2.21 -5.80
N SER A 3 11.75 -1.35 -6.00
CA SER A 3 11.07 -0.63 -4.91
C SER A 3 9.58 -0.78 -5.07
N ILE A 4 8.90 -1.12 -3.98
CA ILE A 4 7.44 -1.28 -3.99
C ILE A 4 6.79 -0.47 -2.88
N LEU A 5 5.51 -0.17 -3.10
CA LEU A 5 4.60 0.25 -2.05
C LEU A 5 3.63 -0.91 -1.84
N ILE A 6 3.30 -1.22 -0.59
CA ILE A 6 2.35 -2.28 -0.27
C ILE A 6 1.05 -1.69 0.27
N ASP A 7 -0.07 -2.33 -0.08
CA ASP A 7 -1.36 -2.00 0.52
C ASP A 7 -1.68 -2.94 1.69
N THR A 8 -2.85 -2.76 2.29
CA THR A 8 -3.28 -3.56 3.43
C THR A 8 -3.33 -5.05 3.10
N ASN A 9 -3.85 -5.40 1.92
CA ASN A 9 -3.99 -6.79 1.51
C ASN A 9 -2.64 -7.46 1.25
N ALA A 10 -1.68 -6.71 0.72
CA ALA A 10 -0.32 -7.24 0.50
C ALA A 10 0.36 -7.56 1.83
N TYR A 11 0.22 -6.67 2.83
CA TYR A 11 0.75 -6.94 4.17
C TYR A 11 0.07 -8.17 4.79
N ALA A 12 -1.26 -8.26 4.70
CA ALA A 12 -2.01 -9.41 5.23
C ALA A 12 -1.56 -10.71 4.57
N SER A 13 -1.35 -10.70 3.26
CA SER A 13 -0.87 -11.85 2.50
C SER A 13 0.53 -12.28 2.94
N PHE A 14 1.41 -11.31 3.19
CA PHE A 14 2.74 -11.54 3.75
C PHE A 14 2.65 -12.23 5.12
N LYS A 15 1.78 -11.76 6.01
CA LYS A 15 1.61 -12.34 7.36
C LYS A 15 1.00 -13.74 7.32
N LYS A 16 0.26 -14.08 6.27
CA LYS A 16 -0.29 -15.42 6.07
C LYS A 16 0.71 -16.37 5.39
N ASN A 17 1.94 -15.93 5.18
CA ASN A 17 2.99 -16.69 4.54
C ASN A 17 2.65 -17.13 3.11
N ASN A 18 1.91 -16.30 2.36
CA ASN A 18 1.65 -16.56 0.96
C ASN A 18 2.99 -16.64 0.21
N PRO A 19 3.27 -17.75 -0.51
CA PRO A 19 4.60 -17.93 -1.14
C PRO A 19 4.95 -16.85 -2.14
N ASP A 20 4.00 -16.42 -2.96
CA ASP A 20 4.26 -15.39 -3.98
C ASP A 20 4.61 -14.05 -3.32
N THR A 21 3.88 -13.68 -2.28
CA THR A 21 4.13 -12.45 -1.53
C THR A 21 5.49 -12.50 -0.83
N LEU A 22 5.81 -13.64 -0.20
CA LEU A 22 7.11 -13.81 0.44
C LEU A 22 8.26 -13.67 -0.57
N ASN A 23 8.09 -14.22 -1.77
CA ASN A 23 9.10 -14.12 -2.82
C ASN A 23 9.31 -12.66 -3.25
N VAL A 24 8.22 -11.88 -3.39
CA VAL A 24 8.33 -10.46 -3.73
C VAL A 24 9.08 -9.71 -2.62
N PHE A 25 8.71 -9.92 -1.36
CA PHE A 25 9.34 -9.23 -0.23
C PHE A 25 10.83 -9.55 -0.12
N LYS A 26 11.23 -10.76 -0.49
CA LYS A 26 12.65 -11.13 -0.52
C LYS A 26 13.42 -10.47 -1.67
N ALA A 27 12.75 -10.25 -2.80
CA ALA A 27 13.40 -9.78 -4.01
C ALA A 27 13.58 -8.26 -4.07
N VAL A 28 12.79 -7.48 -3.32
CA VAL A 28 12.83 -6.02 -3.40
C VAL A 28 13.78 -5.43 -2.34
N GLU A 29 14.34 -4.27 -2.65
CA GLU A 29 15.27 -3.58 -1.76
C GLU A 29 14.60 -2.51 -0.90
N TYR A 30 13.45 -2.00 -1.36
CA TYR A 30 12.72 -0.93 -0.70
C TYR A 30 11.25 -1.29 -0.63
N ILE A 31 10.68 -1.23 0.57
CA ILE A 31 9.26 -1.49 0.80
C ILE A 31 8.68 -0.26 1.49
N GLY A 32 7.84 0.47 0.77
CA GLY A 32 7.09 1.60 1.35
C GLY A 32 5.75 1.13 1.87
N ILE A 33 5.30 1.74 2.95
CA ILE A 33 3.95 1.56 3.47
C ILE A 33 3.37 2.94 3.80
N ASN A 34 2.21 3.23 3.24
CA ASN A 34 1.54 4.52 3.40
C ASN A 34 0.91 4.61 4.79
N ILE A 35 0.86 5.82 5.35
CA ILE A 35 0.25 6.07 6.66
C ILE A 35 -1.24 5.66 6.70
N VAL A 36 -1.95 5.75 5.57
CA VAL A 36 -3.35 5.30 5.45
C VAL A 36 -3.44 3.79 5.66
N VAL A 37 -2.50 3.03 5.09
CA VAL A 37 -2.45 1.57 5.25
C VAL A 37 -2.19 1.21 6.71
N LEU A 38 -1.30 1.94 7.39
CA LEU A 38 -1.08 1.72 8.83
C LEU A 38 -2.38 1.93 9.62
N GLY A 39 -3.12 3.00 9.30
CA GLY A 39 -4.42 3.23 9.94
C GLY A 39 -5.39 2.09 9.74
N GLU A 40 -5.47 1.57 8.52
CA GLU A 40 -6.34 0.41 8.23
C GLU A 40 -5.91 -0.84 9.00
N LEU A 41 -4.61 -1.08 9.10
CA LEU A 41 -4.09 -2.21 9.88
C LEU A 41 -4.44 -2.06 11.36
N PHE A 42 -4.27 -0.87 11.94
CA PHE A 42 -4.62 -0.62 13.34
C PHE A 42 -6.11 -0.83 13.60
N ILE A 43 -6.96 -0.39 12.67
CA ILE A 43 -8.41 -0.63 12.77
C ILE A 43 -8.67 -2.15 12.80
N GLY A 44 -8.06 -2.89 11.90
CA GLY A 44 -8.22 -4.33 11.84
C GLY A 44 -7.74 -5.04 13.10
N PHE A 45 -6.58 -4.64 13.63
CA PHE A 45 -6.04 -5.22 14.87
C PHE A 45 -6.94 -4.94 16.05
N ARG A 46 -7.43 -3.70 16.17
CA ARG A 46 -8.28 -3.27 17.30
C ARG A 46 -9.64 -3.95 17.29
N GLY A 47 -10.15 -4.26 16.09
CA GLY A 47 -11.41 -4.99 15.94
C GLY A 47 -11.30 -6.49 16.17
N GLY A 48 -10.08 -7.03 16.24
CA GLY A 48 -9.85 -8.46 16.45
C GLY A 48 -9.49 -8.82 17.88
N SER A 49 -9.09 -10.06 18.07
CA SER A 49 -8.79 -10.60 19.41
C SER A 49 -7.29 -10.62 19.73
N LYS A 50 -6.42 -10.23 18.80
CA LYS A 50 -4.96 -10.34 18.93
C LYS A 50 -4.26 -9.01 18.66
N GLU A 51 -4.86 -7.91 19.10
CA GLU A 51 -4.34 -6.56 18.81
C GLU A 51 -2.87 -6.41 19.25
N SER A 52 -2.57 -6.78 20.48
CA SER A 52 -1.24 -6.62 21.05
C SER A 52 -0.18 -7.38 20.26
N LYS A 53 -0.47 -8.64 19.93
CA LYS A 53 0.44 -9.50 19.15
C LYS A 53 0.63 -8.94 17.76
N ASN A 54 -0.45 -8.57 17.07
CA ASN A 54 -0.40 -8.08 15.70
C ASN A 54 0.34 -6.75 15.60
N LYS A 55 0.13 -5.87 16.57
CA LYS A 55 0.83 -4.59 16.62
C LYS A 55 2.32 -4.77 16.83
N LYS A 56 2.70 -5.70 17.71
CA LYS A 56 4.10 -6.01 17.97
C LYS A 56 4.79 -6.56 16.71
N GLU A 57 4.12 -7.43 15.98
CA GLU A 57 4.65 -7.98 14.72
C GLU A 57 4.81 -6.89 13.67
N LEU A 58 3.85 -5.96 13.59
CA LEU A 58 3.96 -4.83 12.68
C LEU A 58 5.14 -3.93 13.05
N ASP A 59 5.33 -3.65 14.34
CA ASP A 59 6.47 -2.86 14.81
C ASP A 59 7.80 -3.49 14.40
N GLN A 60 7.91 -4.81 14.49
CA GLN A 60 9.10 -5.55 14.06
C GLN A 60 9.32 -5.42 12.55
N PHE A 61 8.24 -5.49 11.77
CA PHE A 61 8.30 -5.30 10.32
C PHE A 61 8.78 -3.88 9.99
N LEU A 62 8.24 -2.87 10.66
CA LEU A 62 8.61 -1.47 10.42
C LEU A 62 10.04 -1.16 10.83
N ASP A 63 10.64 -1.94 11.72
CA ASP A 63 12.04 -1.76 12.14
C ASP A 63 13.04 -2.23 11.10
N SER A 64 12.62 -2.97 10.10
CA SER A 64 13.52 -3.43 9.03
C SER A 64 14.10 -2.22 8.28
N PRO A 65 15.42 -2.20 7.99
CA PRO A 65 16.03 -1.09 7.24
C PRO A 65 15.50 -0.95 5.82
N ARG A 66 14.84 -1.97 5.29
CA ARG A 66 14.23 -1.93 3.95
C ARG A 66 12.82 -1.36 3.95
N VAL A 67 12.19 -1.18 5.12
CA VAL A 67 10.80 -0.75 5.24
C VAL A 67 10.74 0.72 5.62
N HIS A 68 9.91 1.49 4.90
CA HIS A 68 9.80 2.94 5.06
C HIS A 68 8.35 3.36 5.15
N ILE A 69 8.00 4.11 6.18
CA ILE A 69 6.67 4.71 6.29
C ILE A 69 6.61 5.93 5.38
N ILE A 70 5.63 5.94 4.48
CA ILE A 70 5.47 7.02 3.51
C ILE A 70 4.44 8.02 4.03
N GLN A 71 4.88 9.25 4.22
CA GLN A 71 4.01 10.36 4.59
C GLN A 71 3.34 10.94 3.34
N MET A 72 2.21 11.59 3.53
CA MET A 72 1.51 12.27 2.42
C MET A 72 1.79 13.76 2.50
N ASP A 73 2.14 14.34 1.35
CA ASP A 73 2.46 15.76 1.22
C ASP A 73 1.56 16.43 0.15
N GLU A 74 1.86 17.69 -0.15
CA GLU A 74 1.10 18.45 -1.14
C GLU A 74 1.17 17.82 -2.53
N GLU A 75 2.32 17.29 -2.91
CA GLU A 75 2.48 16.64 -4.22
C GLU A 75 1.64 15.36 -4.28
N THR A 76 1.55 14.61 -3.19
CA THR A 76 0.65 13.47 -3.11
C THR A 76 -0.79 13.90 -3.33
N ALA A 77 -1.19 15.04 -2.76
CA ALA A 77 -2.55 15.57 -2.94
C ALA A 77 -2.85 15.93 -4.40
N GLU A 78 -1.86 16.41 -5.15
CA GLU A 78 -2.02 16.70 -6.58
C GLU A 78 -2.29 15.40 -7.36
N PHE A 79 -1.53 14.35 -7.09
CA PHE A 79 -1.79 13.05 -7.70
C PHE A 79 -3.16 12.51 -7.34
N TYR A 80 -3.57 12.67 -6.08
CA TYR A 80 -4.87 12.23 -5.62
C TYR A 80 -6.01 12.91 -6.41
N ALA A 81 -5.92 14.22 -6.58
CA ALA A 81 -6.92 14.99 -7.33
C ALA A 81 -7.02 14.51 -8.79
N ASN A 82 -5.88 14.29 -9.42
CA ASN A 82 -5.84 13.78 -10.81
C ASN A 82 -6.49 12.40 -10.92
N ILE A 83 -6.17 11.50 -10.00
CA ILE A 83 -6.77 10.16 -9.94
C ILE A 83 -8.27 10.25 -9.79
N PHE A 84 -8.75 11.11 -8.88
CA PHE A 84 -10.18 11.28 -8.61
C PHE A 84 -10.93 11.65 -9.88
N PHE A 85 -10.45 12.67 -10.61
CA PHE A 85 -11.15 13.13 -11.80
C PHE A 85 -11.06 12.13 -12.95
N ASP A 86 -9.95 11.44 -13.12
CA ASP A 86 -9.82 10.42 -14.15
C ASP A 86 -10.81 9.27 -13.92
N LEU A 87 -10.92 8.81 -12.67
CA LEU A 87 -11.87 7.75 -12.32
C LEU A 87 -13.31 8.19 -12.49
N LYS A 88 -13.61 9.45 -12.15
CA LYS A 88 -14.94 10.02 -12.33
C LYS A 88 -15.32 10.03 -13.81
N LYS A 89 -14.43 10.45 -14.70
CA LYS A 89 -14.66 10.46 -16.14
C LYS A 89 -14.90 9.05 -16.69
N LYS A 90 -14.21 8.05 -16.14
CA LYS A 90 -14.37 6.66 -16.58
C LYS A 90 -15.60 5.99 -16.00
N GLY A 91 -16.23 6.57 -14.98
CA GLY A 91 -17.30 5.91 -14.24
C GLY A 91 -16.83 4.67 -13.49
N LYS A 92 -15.57 4.67 -13.01
CA LYS A 92 -14.95 3.54 -12.31
C LYS A 92 -14.63 3.95 -10.87
N PRO A 93 -15.56 3.77 -9.92
CA PRO A 93 -15.30 4.18 -8.54
C PRO A 93 -14.22 3.34 -7.88
N VAL A 94 -13.35 3.99 -7.11
CA VAL A 94 -12.34 3.36 -6.27
C VAL A 94 -12.44 4.00 -4.89
N PRO A 95 -12.37 3.24 -3.79
CA PRO A 95 -12.40 3.82 -2.46
C PRO A 95 -11.32 4.88 -2.25
N SER A 96 -11.63 5.92 -1.49
CA SER A 96 -10.70 7.03 -1.29
C SER A 96 -9.39 6.60 -0.64
N ASN A 97 -9.43 5.63 0.28
CA ASN A 97 -8.21 5.07 0.88
C ASN A 97 -7.24 4.56 -0.19
N ASP A 98 -7.76 3.81 -1.16
CA ASP A 98 -6.97 3.24 -2.23
C ASP A 98 -6.46 4.30 -3.19
N MET A 99 -7.23 5.37 -3.41
CA MET A 99 -6.76 6.50 -4.19
C MET A 99 -5.55 7.17 -3.53
N TRP A 100 -5.55 7.32 -2.20
CA TRP A 100 -4.39 7.86 -1.48
C TRP A 100 -3.18 6.94 -1.57
N VAL A 101 -3.39 5.62 -1.50
CA VAL A 101 -2.30 4.64 -1.67
C VAL A 101 -1.71 4.75 -3.07
N ALA A 102 -2.56 4.80 -4.10
CA ALA A 102 -2.12 4.94 -5.49
C ALA A 102 -1.37 6.26 -5.70
N ALA A 103 -1.90 7.36 -5.14
CA ALA A 103 -1.25 8.67 -5.22
C ALA A 103 0.16 8.65 -4.61
N SER A 104 0.33 7.96 -3.48
CA SER A 104 1.64 7.81 -2.85
C SER A 104 2.60 7.02 -3.72
N ALA A 105 2.15 5.94 -4.34
CA ALA A 105 2.98 5.16 -5.25
C ALA A 105 3.46 6.01 -6.42
N MET A 106 2.55 6.76 -7.03
CA MET A 106 2.89 7.63 -8.17
C MET A 106 3.83 8.77 -7.76
N ARG A 107 3.55 9.39 -6.60
CA ARG A 107 4.37 10.49 -6.07
C ARG A 107 5.82 10.09 -5.85
N HIS A 108 6.05 8.86 -5.37
CA HIS A 108 7.38 8.39 -5.01
C HIS A 108 8.00 7.45 -6.05
N GLY A 109 7.35 7.26 -7.20
CA GLY A 109 7.87 6.41 -8.25
C GLY A 109 7.98 4.95 -7.87
N LEU A 110 7.05 4.47 -7.02
CA LEU A 110 7.04 3.09 -6.54
C LEU A 110 6.03 2.26 -7.32
N SER A 111 6.35 0.98 -7.54
CA SER A 111 5.37 0.03 -8.06
C SER A 111 4.48 -0.41 -6.90
N LEU A 112 3.17 -0.47 -7.12
CA LEU A 112 2.24 -0.91 -6.09
C LEU A 112 2.11 -2.43 -6.14
N LEU A 113 2.36 -3.08 -5.01
CA LEU A 113 2.02 -4.49 -4.82
C LEU A 113 0.65 -4.57 -4.16
N SER A 114 -0.33 -5.05 -4.92
CA SER A 114 -1.69 -5.23 -4.43
C SER A 114 -2.33 -6.40 -5.16
N TYR A 115 -3.27 -7.04 -4.50
CA TYR A 115 -4.08 -8.11 -5.09
C TYR A 115 -5.50 -7.65 -5.39
N ASP A 116 -5.76 -6.35 -5.25
CA ASP A 116 -7.07 -5.76 -5.51
C ASP A 116 -7.15 -5.29 -6.95
N GLU A 117 -8.15 -5.79 -7.67
CA GLU A 117 -8.31 -5.55 -9.11
C GLU A 117 -8.65 -4.09 -9.45
N HIS A 118 -9.27 -3.35 -8.55
CA HIS A 118 -9.70 -2.00 -8.90
C HIS A 118 -8.54 -1.00 -9.10
N PHE A 119 -7.33 -1.30 -8.63
CA PHE A 119 -6.17 -0.47 -8.93
C PHE A 119 -5.82 -0.45 -10.42
N LYS A 120 -6.24 -1.44 -11.19
CA LYS A 120 -6.04 -1.48 -12.64
C LYS A 120 -6.74 -0.35 -13.37
N ASN A 121 -7.74 0.27 -12.76
CA ASN A 121 -8.49 1.38 -13.34
C ASN A 121 -7.76 2.71 -13.24
N ILE A 122 -6.65 2.77 -12.51
CA ILE A 122 -5.91 4.01 -12.29
C ILE A 122 -4.80 4.14 -13.33
N ASP A 123 -4.95 5.12 -14.22
CA ASP A 123 -3.96 5.39 -15.26
C ASP A 123 -2.66 5.95 -14.64
N GLY A 124 -1.53 5.50 -15.17
CA GLY A 124 -0.22 5.96 -14.71
C GLY A 124 0.31 5.25 -13.49
N LEU A 125 -0.52 4.45 -12.82
CA LEU A 125 -0.07 3.64 -11.69
C LEU A 125 0.67 2.41 -12.19
N ILE A 126 1.87 2.18 -11.67
CA ILE A 126 2.65 0.99 -12.01
C ILE A 126 2.34 -0.09 -10.99
N LEU A 127 1.79 -1.20 -11.47
CA LEU A 127 1.52 -2.36 -10.62
C LEU A 127 2.70 -3.32 -10.68
N TYR A 128 3.13 -3.81 -9.53
CA TYR A 128 4.23 -4.78 -9.47
C TYR A 128 3.75 -6.13 -10.00
N LYS A 129 4.56 -6.73 -10.83
CA LYS A 129 4.24 -8.05 -11.45
C LYS A 129 5.35 -9.04 -11.21
#